data_acb51a44df211a453a6be22caf2da80a
#
_entry.id   acb51a44df211a453a6be22caf2da80a
#
_cell.length_a   1.000
_cell.length_b   1.000
_cell.length_c   1.000
_cell.angle_alpha   90.00
_cell.angle_beta   90.00
_cell.angle_gamma   90.00
#
_symmetry.space_group_name_H-M   'P 1'
#
loop_
_entity.id
_entity.type
_entity.pdbx_description
1 polymer ?
#
loop_
_entity_poly.entity_id
_entity_poly.type
_entity_poly.pdbx_seq_one_letter_code
_entity_poly.pdbx_strand_id
1 'polypeptide(L)'
;MKTVVLLFHPDMEHSLVNKRLIEAAQQKRNVTVRDMYALYRNQPINVQEERHVLEVADRIVFQFPLKWYDAPTLFQRWKETVLDDYWLHSGSNGEGVLAGKEMLLAVAYSEPSYDFTESGKYRTTLLQLLKPFQVLSIHLEMKYCTPFTIYELDDLQKSSKEYAEMIVKEDLP
;
A
#
# COMPACT_ATOMS: atom_id res chain seq x y z
N MET A 1 14.00 -0.63 11.41
CA MET A 1 12.90 -0.09 10.58
C MET A 1 11.58 -0.68 11.03
N LYS A 2 10.55 0.16 11.24
CA LYS A 2 9.17 -0.22 11.57
C LYS A 2 8.32 -0.10 10.31
N THR A 3 7.64 -1.18 9.92
CA THR A 3 6.78 -1.20 8.74
C THR A 3 5.32 -1.35 9.17
N VAL A 4 4.45 -0.52 8.62
CA VAL A 4 3.01 -0.71 8.71
C VAL A 4 2.45 -1.12 7.35
N VAL A 5 1.63 -2.17 7.33
CA VAL A 5 0.89 -2.62 6.15
C VAL A 5 -0.58 -2.25 6.35
N LEU A 6 -1.06 -1.33 5.54
CA LEU A 6 -2.47 -0.92 5.49
C LEU A 6 -3.15 -1.71 4.36
N LEU A 7 -3.89 -2.74 4.74
CA LEU A 7 -4.57 -3.63 3.80
C LEU A 7 -5.97 -3.11 3.47
N PHE A 8 -6.18 -2.71 2.23
CA PHE A 8 -7.48 -2.27 1.71
C PHE A 8 -8.10 -3.33 0.79
N HIS A 9 -8.61 -4.42 1.38
CA HIS A 9 -9.27 -5.47 0.61
C HIS A 9 -10.74 -5.63 1.03
N PRO A 10 -11.73 -5.40 0.11
CA PRO A 10 -13.14 -5.41 0.48
C PRO A 10 -13.67 -6.80 0.84
N ASP A 11 -13.02 -7.86 0.39
CA ASP A 11 -13.45 -9.25 0.59
C ASP A 11 -12.24 -10.16 0.84
N MET A 12 -11.69 -10.08 2.05
CA MET A 12 -10.55 -10.90 2.46
C MET A 12 -10.91 -12.39 2.57
N GLU A 13 -12.17 -12.71 2.76
CA GLU A 13 -12.62 -14.10 2.91
C GLU A 13 -12.33 -14.92 1.64
N HIS A 14 -12.50 -14.31 0.46
CA HIS A 14 -12.27 -14.93 -0.84
C HIS A 14 -10.93 -14.54 -1.50
N SER A 15 -10.06 -13.84 -0.80
CA SER A 15 -8.75 -13.43 -1.35
C SER A 15 -7.64 -14.38 -0.99
N LEU A 16 -7.27 -15.28 -1.90
CA LEU A 16 -6.13 -16.19 -1.68
C LEU A 16 -4.80 -15.42 -1.67
N VAL A 17 -4.59 -14.54 -2.62
CA VAL A 17 -3.33 -13.78 -2.78
C VAL A 17 -3.06 -12.90 -1.57
N ASN A 18 -4.00 -11.99 -1.24
CA ASN A 18 -3.78 -11.04 -0.15
C ASN A 18 -3.68 -11.74 1.22
N LYS A 19 -4.41 -12.85 1.46
CA LYS A 19 -4.23 -13.66 2.66
C LYS A 19 -2.79 -14.15 2.81
N ARG A 20 -2.24 -14.74 1.76
CA ARG A 20 -0.88 -15.27 1.78
C ARG A 20 0.18 -14.18 1.97
N LEU A 21 0.01 -13.02 1.34
CA LEU A 21 0.90 -11.89 1.56
C LEU A 21 0.87 -11.43 3.02
N ILE A 22 -0.33 -11.29 3.61
CA ILE A 22 -0.49 -10.88 5.01
C ILE A 22 0.06 -11.93 5.98
N GLU A 23 -0.21 -13.21 5.77
CA GLU A 23 0.37 -14.29 6.57
C GLU A 23 1.91 -14.22 6.59
N ALA A 24 2.53 -13.98 5.44
CA ALA A 24 3.97 -13.84 5.31
C ALA A 24 4.51 -12.56 5.97
N ALA A 25 3.79 -11.44 5.84
CA ALA A 25 4.14 -10.18 6.49
C ALA A 25 4.10 -10.29 8.02
N GLN A 26 3.08 -10.93 8.59
CA GLN A 26 2.90 -11.12 10.03
C GLN A 26 4.00 -11.96 10.69
N GLN A 27 4.76 -12.75 9.92
CA GLN A 27 5.92 -13.49 10.44
C GLN A 27 7.15 -12.60 10.66
N LYS A 28 7.15 -11.37 10.14
CA LYS A 28 8.29 -10.47 10.24
C LYS A 28 8.22 -9.62 11.51
N ARG A 29 9.37 -9.47 12.17
CA ARG A 29 9.50 -8.54 13.30
C ARG A 29 9.34 -7.10 12.82
N ASN A 30 8.79 -6.25 13.67
CA ASN A 30 8.55 -4.82 13.41
C ASN A 30 7.61 -4.55 12.22
N VAL A 31 6.78 -5.51 11.84
CA VAL A 31 5.70 -5.33 10.86
C VAL A 31 4.36 -5.37 11.60
N THR A 32 3.59 -4.33 11.43
CA THR A 32 2.19 -4.23 11.90
C THR A 32 1.26 -4.29 10.70
N VAL A 33 0.28 -5.17 10.73
CA VAL A 33 -0.75 -5.26 9.68
C VAL A 33 -2.06 -4.72 10.21
N ARG A 34 -2.70 -3.85 9.43
CA ARG A 34 -4.03 -3.29 9.71
C ARG A 34 -4.97 -3.62 8.56
N ASP A 35 -5.98 -4.43 8.84
CA ASP A 35 -7.07 -4.67 7.89
C ASP A 35 -8.08 -3.53 7.97
N MET A 36 -7.99 -2.63 7.00
CA MET A 36 -8.76 -1.39 6.97
C MET A 36 -10.26 -1.64 6.77
N TYR A 37 -10.63 -2.69 6.05
CA TYR A 37 -12.04 -3.07 5.91
C TYR A 37 -12.60 -3.75 7.16
N ALA A 38 -11.82 -4.51 7.90
CA ALA A 38 -12.23 -5.03 9.20
C ALA A 38 -12.45 -3.89 10.21
N LEU A 39 -11.61 -2.84 10.17
CA LEU A 39 -11.70 -1.69 11.07
C LEU A 39 -12.82 -0.71 10.67
N TYR A 40 -12.95 -0.37 9.38
CA TYR A 40 -13.68 0.82 8.94
C TYR A 40 -14.75 0.58 7.86
N ARG A 41 -15.09 -0.67 7.55
CA ARG A 41 -16.18 -0.95 6.57
C ARG A 41 -17.48 -0.23 6.95
N ASN A 42 -17.88 -0.35 8.22
CA ASN A 42 -19.14 0.13 8.76
C ASN A 42 -18.96 1.13 9.92
N GLN A 43 -17.74 1.58 10.15
CA GLN A 43 -17.39 2.51 11.22
C GLN A 43 -16.73 3.76 10.66
N PRO A 44 -16.82 4.89 11.36
CA PRO A 44 -16.04 6.07 11.03
C PRO A 44 -14.56 5.79 11.22
N ILE A 45 -13.72 6.40 10.38
CA ILE A 45 -12.27 6.28 10.48
C ILE A 45 -11.80 7.04 11.73
N ASN A 46 -11.02 6.36 12.57
CA ASN A 46 -10.36 6.98 13.71
C ASN A 46 -9.09 7.72 13.23
N VAL A 47 -9.25 8.98 12.89
CA VAL A 47 -8.19 9.83 12.32
C VAL A 47 -6.96 9.90 13.22
N GLN A 48 -7.13 10.05 14.52
CA GLN A 48 -6.01 10.17 15.46
C GLN A 48 -5.18 8.88 15.53
N GLU A 49 -5.85 7.74 15.55
CA GLU A 49 -5.18 6.44 15.56
C GLU A 49 -4.42 6.20 14.25
N GLU A 50 -5.05 6.47 13.10
CA GLU A 50 -4.40 6.30 11.80
C GLU A 50 -3.18 7.20 11.65
N ARG A 51 -3.29 8.49 12.02
CA ARG A 51 -2.16 9.42 12.01
C ARG A 51 -1.03 8.96 12.93
N HIS A 52 -1.35 8.52 14.14
CA HIS A 52 -0.33 7.99 15.05
C HIS A 52 0.40 6.78 14.47
N VAL A 53 -0.33 5.86 13.82
CA VAL A 53 0.26 4.70 13.15
C VAL A 53 1.23 5.13 12.04
N LEU A 54 0.86 6.12 11.24
CA LEU A 54 1.73 6.67 10.19
C LEU A 54 2.97 7.36 10.75
N GLU A 55 2.81 8.14 11.83
CA GLU A 55 3.90 8.87 12.48
C GLU A 55 4.99 7.95 13.02
N VAL A 56 4.61 6.81 13.62
CA VAL A 56 5.58 5.88 14.22
C VAL A 56 6.21 4.90 13.24
N ALA A 57 5.68 4.78 12.04
CA ALA A 57 6.22 3.92 10.99
C ALA A 57 7.36 4.61 10.24
N ASP A 58 8.36 3.83 9.83
CA ASP A 58 9.42 4.27 8.92
C ASP A 58 9.02 3.99 7.47
N ARG A 59 8.27 2.88 7.25
CA ARG A 59 7.72 2.46 5.95
C ARG A 59 6.22 2.23 6.05
N ILE A 60 5.49 2.78 5.08
CA ILE A 60 4.06 2.61 4.93
C ILE A 60 3.80 1.81 3.66
N VAL A 61 3.20 0.62 3.82
CA VAL A 61 2.82 -0.25 2.71
C VAL A 61 1.32 -0.14 2.49
N PHE A 62 0.92 0.35 1.33
CA PHE A 62 -0.48 0.30 0.90
C PHE A 62 -0.70 -0.98 0.09
N GLN A 63 -1.39 -1.95 0.70
CA GLN A 63 -1.69 -3.23 0.06
C GLN A 63 -3.15 -3.28 -0.36
N PHE A 64 -3.40 -3.54 -1.65
CA PHE A 64 -4.76 -3.61 -2.18
C PHE A 64 -4.85 -4.43 -3.48
N PRO A 65 -6.03 -4.99 -3.80
CA PRO A 65 -6.32 -5.53 -5.11
C PRO A 65 -6.62 -4.40 -6.08
N LEU A 66 -6.11 -4.47 -7.30
CA LEU A 66 -6.50 -3.55 -8.37
C LEU A 66 -7.95 -3.83 -8.78
N LYS A 67 -8.85 -2.92 -8.45
CA LYS A 67 -10.28 -3.01 -8.74
C LYS A 67 -10.67 -1.91 -9.74
N TRP A 68 -11.17 -2.33 -10.90
CA TRP A 68 -11.48 -1.38 -11.97
C TRP A 68 -10.31 -0.42 -12.28
N TYR A 69 -9.10 -0.99 -12.26
CA TYR A 69 -7.82 -0.30 -12.54
C TYR A 69 -7.45 0.78 -11.52
N ASP A 70 -8.05 0.75 -10.33
CA ASP A 70 -7.80 1.68 -9.23
C ASP A 70 -7.80 0.95 -7.88
N ALA A 71 -7.46 1.68 -6.80
CA ALA A 71 -7.56 1.19 -5.44
C ALA A 71 -9.04 1.12 -4.97
N PRO A 72 -9.35 0.24 -3.99
CA PRO A 72 -10.70 0.13 -3.44
C PRO A 72 -11.20 1.45 -2.81
N THR A 73 -12.52 1.65 -2.84
CA THR A 73 -13.20 2.88 -2.39
C THR A 73 -12.84 3.30 -0.97
N LEU A 74 -12.64 2.34 -0.05
CA LEU A 74 -12.25 2.67 1.33
C LEU A 74 -10.89 3.36 1.37
N PHE A 75 -9.95 3.01 0.46
CA PHE A 75 -8.66 3.68 0.41
C PHE A 75 -8.80 5.16 0.02
N GLN A 76 -9.68 5.48 -0.93
CA GLN A 76 -9.96 6.86 -1.30
C GLN A 76 -10.55 7.64 -0.12
N ARG A 77 -11.58 7.08 0.52
CA ARG A 77 -12.19 7.68 1.72
C ARG A 77 -11.17 7.88 2.85
N TRP A 78 -10.29 6.90 3.07
CA TRP A 78 -9.25 6.98 4.09
C TRP A 78 -8.25 8.11 3.79
N LYS A 79 -7.79 8.23 2.54
CA LYS A 79 -6.89 9.33 2.14
C LYS A 79 -7.51 10.69 2.43
N GLU A 80 -8.73 10.92 1.97
CA GLU A 80 -9.44 12.19 2.15
C GLU A 80 -9.69 12.55 3.62
N THR A 81 -9.82 11.52 4.48
CA THR A 81 -10.13 11.71 5.89
C THR A 81 -8.87 11.88 6.75
N VAL A 82 -7.81 11.12 6.44
CA VAL A 82 -6.60 11.04 7.29
C VAL A 82 -5.52 12.01 6.83
N LEU A 83 -5.31 12.14 5.50
CA LEU A 83 -4.24 12.96 4.92
C LEU A 83 -4.72 14.41 4.70
N ASP A 84 -4.91 15.12 5.80
CA ASP A 84 -5.31 16.51 5.82
C ASP A 84 -4.08 17.42 5.73
N ASP A 85 -4.14 18.47 4.89
CA ASP A 85 -3.01 19.36 4.63
C ASP A 85 -2.46 20.02 5.91
N TYR A 86 -3.32 20.40 6.85
CA TYR A 86 -2.89 20.99 8.11
C TYR A 86 -2.03 20.02 8.93
N TRP A 87 -2.46 18.77 9.05
CA TRP A 87 -1.68 17.75 9.74
C TRP A 87 -0.39 17.42 8.97
N LEU A 88 -0.46 17.27 7.66
CA LEU A 88 0.71 16.94 6.84
C LEU A 88 1.85 17.94 7.02
N HIS A 89 1.54 19.24 7.18
CA HIS A 89 2.52 20.30 7.38
C HIS A 89 2.78 20.66 8.85
N SER A 90 2.30 19.85 9.79
CA SER A 90 2.51 20.08 11.23
C SER A 90 3.81 19.49 11.78
N GLY A 91 4.66 18.94 10.93
CA GLY A 91 5.95 18.38 11.32
C GLY A 91 6.93 19.41 11.86
N SER A 92 8.01 18.92 12.46
CA SER A 92 9.04 19.77 13.04
C SER A 92 9.92 20.40 11.94
N ASN A 93 10.43 21.60 12.20
CA ASN A 93 11.36 22.31 11.31
C ASN A 93 10.82 22.66 9.91
N GLY A 94 9.49 22.69 9.70
CA GLY A 94 8.88 23.00 8.42
C GLY A 94 8.83 21.83 7.41
N GLU A 95 9.22 20.65 7.83
CA GLU A 95 9.07 19.42 7.05
C GLU A 95 7.69 18.80 7.31
N GLY A 96 7.18 18.02 6.35
CA GLY A 96 5.94 17.26 6.54
C GLY A 96 6.09 16.12 7.56
N VAL A 97 5.02 15.74 8.24
CA VAL A 97 5.04 14.64 9.24
C VAL A 97 5.42 13.30 8.64
N LEU A 98 5.25 13.13 7.33
CA LEU A 98 5.61 11.91 6.58
C LEU A 98 6.90 12.05 5.79
N ALA A 99 7.56 13.21 5.86
CA ALA A 99 8.77 13.50 5.10
C ALA A 99 9.87 12.43 5.34
N GLY A 100 10.47 11.97 4.24
CA GLY A 100 11.55 10.99 4.24
C GLY A 100 11.13 9.53 4.55
N LYS A 101 9.89 9.27 5.00
CA LYS A 101 9.40 7.90 5.18
C LYS A 101 9.21 7.20 3.83
N GLU A 102 9.28 5.89 3.82
CA GLU A 102 9.11 5.09 2.60
C GLU A 102 7.64 4.74 2.34
N MET A 103 7.23 4.94 1.09
CA MET A 103 5.92 4.53 0.57
C MET A 103 6.09 3.36 -0.40
N LEU A 104 5.54 2.21 -0.05
CA LEU A 104 5.54 1.00 -0.87
C LEU A 104 4.09 0.64 -1.24
N LEU A 105 3.86 0.35 -2.50
CA LEU A 105 2.59 -0.25 -2.94
C LEU A 105 2.76 -1.76 -3.06
N ALA A 106 1.77 -2.53 -2.60
CA ALA A 106 1.65 -3.96 -2.82
C ALA A 106 0.31 -4.24 -3.52
N VAL A 107 0.36 -4.51 -4.82
CA VAL A 107 -0.83 -4.55 -5.68
C VAL A 107 -1.03 -5.93 -6.28
N ALA A 108 -2.14 -6.57 -5.94
CA ALA A 108 -2.59 -7.80 -6.58
C ALA A 108 -3.55 -7.49 -7.74
N TYR A 109 -3.41 -8.20 -8.86
CA TYR A 109 -4.25 -8.01 -10.05
C TYR A 109 -4.58 -9.34 -10.72
N SER A 110 -5.69 -9.40 -11.44
CA SER A 110 -6.26 -10.63 -12.00
C SER A 110 -6.14 -10.77 -13.51
N GLU A 111 -5.78 -9.72 -14.21
CA GLU A 111 -5.55 -9.80 -15.65
C GLU A 111 -4.09 -10.15 -15.96
N PRO A 112 -3.82 -10.90 -17.05
CA PRO A 112 -2.45 -11.28 -17.42
C PRO A 112 -1.50 -10.08 -17.59
N SER A 113 -0.26 -10.23 -17.12
CA SER A 113 0.75 -9.15 -17.18
C SER A 113 1.03 -8.64 -18.59
N TYR A 114 0.92 -9.49 -19.62
CA TYR A 114 1.11 -9.10 -21.02
C TYR A 114 0.01 -8.13 -21.54
N ASP A 115 -1.15 -8.08 -20.88
CA ASP A 115 -2.21 -7.13 -21.21
C ASP A 115 -1.85 -5.69 -20.80
N PHE A 116 -0.96 -5.55 -19.80
CA PHE A 116 -0.45 -4.28 -19.28
C PHE A 116 0.88 -3.88 -19.92
N THR A 117 0.88 -3.79 -21.24
CA THR A 117 2.01 -3.29 -22.04
C THR A 117 1.51 -2.25 -23.03
N GLU A 118 2.42 -1.46 -23.62
CA GLU A 118 2.06 -0.46 -24.65
C GLU A 118 1.37 -1.07 -25.87
N SER A 119 1.72 -2.33 -26.22
CA SER A 119 1.11 -3.09 -27.29
C SER A 119 0.03 -4.07 -26.81
N GLY A 120 -0.20 -4.17 -25.50
CA GLY A 120 -1.17 -5.07 -24.90
C GLY A 120 -2.61 -4.54 -25.00
N LYS A 121 -3.54 -5.32 -24.46
CA LYS A 121 -4.98 -5.03 -24.49
C LYS A 121 -5.31 -3.64 -23.92
N TYR A 122 -4.66 -3.26 -22.83
CA TYR A 122 -4.95 -2.00 -22.12
C TYR A 122 -4.10 -0.82 -22.60
N ARG A 123 -3.10 -1.05 -23.45
CA ARG A 123 -2.19 -0.02 -23.99
C ARG A 123 -1.57 0.87 -22.90
N THR A 124 -1.35 0.32 -21.73
CA THR A 124 -0.74 0.96 -20.57
C THR A 124 0.00 -0.07 -19.74
N THR A 125 0.96 0.35 -18.94
CA THR A 125 1.65 -0.52 -17.98
C THR A 125 1.02 -0.40 -16.59
N LEU A 126 1.25 -1.40 -15.72
CA LEU A 126 0.83 -1.31 -14.30
C LEU A 126 1.45 -0.09 -13.62
N LEU A 127 2.71 0.23 -13.90
CA LEU A 127 3.38 1.40 -13.33
C LEU A 127 2.73 2.72 -13.77
N GLN A 128 2.23 2.79 -15.01
CA GLN A 128 1.49 3.97 -15.47
C GLN A 128 0.13 4.09 -14.76
N LEU A 129 -0.57 2.98 -14.48
CA LEU A 129 -1.79 3.00 -13.68
C LEU A 129 -1.54 3.43 -12.23
N LEU A 130 -0.38 3.10 -11.69
CA LEU A 130 0.03 3.46 -10.33
C LEU A 130 0.65 4.86 -10.22
N LYS A 131 0.77 5.61 -11.33
CA LYS A 131 1.33 6.96 -11.34
C LYS A 131 0.69 7.95 -10.36
N PRO A 132 -0.63 7.94 -10.11
CA PRO A 132 -1.25 8.80 -9.10
C PRO A 132 -0.68 8.62 -7.70
N PHE A 133 -0.28 7.39 -7.33
CA PHE A 133 0.36 7.11 -6.02
C PHE A 133 1.79 7.65 -5.95
N GLN A 134 2.52 7.62 -7.06
CA GLN A 134 3.83 8.28 -7.12
C GLN A 134 3.69 9.80 -6.97
N VAL A 135 2.66 10.40 -7.56
CA VAL A 135 2.37 11.84 -7.36
C VAL A 135 1.99 12.12 -5.90
N LEU A 136 1.17 11.23 -5.30
CA LEU A 136 0.83 11.32 -3.88
C LEU A 136 2.06 11.26 -2.98
N SER A 137 3.02 10.36 -3.24
CA SER A 137 4.24 10.27 -2.44
C SER A 137 5.08 11.56 -2.48
N ILE A 138 5.12 12.23 -3.63
CA ILE A 138 5.80 13.53 -3.78
C ILE A 138 5.09 14.60 -2.93
N HIS A 139 3.77 14.64 -2.98
CA HIS A 139 2.96 15.57 -2.17
C HIS A 139 3.15 15.34 -0.66
N LEU A 140 3.31 14.08 -0.26
CA LEU A 140 3.55 13.67 1.13
C LEU A 140 5.04 13.77 1.55
N GLU A 141 5.93 14.24 0.68
CA GLU A 141 7.38 14.28 0.89
C GLU A 141 8.01 12.92 1.20
N MET A 142 7.36 11.83 0.77
CA MET A 142 7.79 10.45 1.00
C MET A 142 8.68 9.93 -0.13
N LYS A 143 9.56 8.99 0.21
CA LYS A 143 10.33 8.22 -0.77
C LYS A 143 9.43 7.14 -1.38
N TYR A 144 9.12 7.24 -2.67
CA TYR A 144 8.36 6.23 -3.41
C TYR A 144 9.24 5.04 -3.76
N CYS A 145 8.92 3.87 -3.22
CA CYS A 145 9.63 2.63 -3.52
C CYS A 145 9.04 1.93 -4.75
N THR A 146 9.85 1.14 -5.45
CA THR A 146 9.37 0.31 -6.56
C THR A 146 8.19 -0.57 -6.08
N PRO A 147 7.00 -0.49 -6.69
CA PRO A 147 5.84 -1.26 -6.28
C PRO A 147 6.08 -2.77 -6.35
N PHE A 148 5.62 -3.49 -5.35
CA PHE A 148 5.43 -4.93 -5.43
C PHE A 148 4.11 -5.21 -6.16
N THR A 149 4.16 -5.93 -7.28
CA THR A 149 2.97 -6.32 -8.03
C THR A 149 2.91 -7.82 -8.18
N ILE A 150 1.72 -8.40 -8.03
CA ILE A 150 1.52 -9.84 -8.13
C ILE A 150 0.27 -10.15 -8.97
N TYR A 151 0.47 -10.96 -10.03
CA TYR A 151 -0.62 -11.54 -10.78
C TYR A 151 -1.21 -12.75 -10.01
N GLU A 152 -2.53 -12.92 -10.03
CA GLU A 152 -3.19 -13.95 -9.22
C GLU A 152 -2.79 -15.40 -9.55
N LEU A 153 -2.25 -15.64 -10.77
CA LEU A 153 -1.73 -16.94 -11.20
C LEU A 153 -0.21 -17.08 -11.05
N ASP A 154 0.48 -16.12 -10.46
CA ASP A 154 1.90 -16.24 -10.15
C ASP A 154 2.15 -17.31 -9.08
N ASP A 155 3.39 -17.76 -8.97
CA ASP A 155 3.81 -18.64 -7.86
C ASP A 155 3.67 -17.92 -6.52
N LEU A 156 2.52 -18.16 -5.89
CA LEU A 156 2.14 -17.46 -4.66
C LEU A 156 3.09 -17.78 -3.49
N GLN A 157 3.68 -18.97 -3.44
CA GLN A 157 4.63 -19.34 -2.39
C GLN A 157 5.92 -18.52 -2.52
N LYS A 158 6.43 -18.40 -3.74
CA LYS A 158 7.61 -17.61 -4.05
C LYS A 158 7.32 -16.11 -3.81
N SER A 159 6.25 -15.61 -4.40
CA SER A 159 5.89 -14.18 -4.33
C SER A 159 5.60 -13.70 -2.89
N SER A 160 4.95 -14.52 -2.06
CA SER A 160 4.71 -14.15 -0.66
C SER A 160 6.00 -14.09 0.17
N LYS A 161 6.97 -14.93 -0.13
CA LYS A 161 8.29 -14.87 0.50
C LYS A 161 9.07 -13.62 0.06
N GLU A 162 9.08 -13.32 -1.24
CA GLU A 162 9.72 -12.11 -1.79
C GLU A 162 9.08 -10.84 -1.20
N TYR A 163 7.76 -10.80 -1.13
CA TYR A 163 7.02 -9.71 -0.48
C TYR A 163 7.44 -9.52 0.98
N ALA A 164 7.44 -10.60 1.76
CA ALA A 164 7.81 -10.53 3.17
C ALA A 164 9.26 -10.09 3.41
N GLU A 165 10.17 -10.41 2.51
CA GLU A 165 11.56 -9.92 2.54
C GLU A 165 11.63 -8.44 2.15
N MET A 166 10.88 -8.04 1.11
CA MET A 166 10.86 -6.68 0.61
C MET A 166 10.37 -5.67 1.66
N ILE A 167 9.27 -5.98 2.38
CA ILE A 167 8.67 -5.05 3.35
C ILE A 167 9.55 -4.76 4.59
N VAL A 168 10.60 -5.54 4.81
CA VAL A 168 11.57 -5.34 5.91
C VAL A 168 12.98 -5.00 5.44
N LYS A 169 13.24 -5.02 4.13
CA LYS A 169 14.55 -4.69 3.57
C LYS A 169 14.81 -3.18 3.73
N GLU A 170 16.00 -2.83 4.20
CA GLU A 170 16.42 -1.43 4.25
C GLU A 170 16.77 -0.93 2.84
N ASP A 171 16.53 0.36 2.58
CA ASP A 171 16.85 1.04 1.32
C ASP A 171 16.29 0.38 0.05
N LEU A 172 14.95 0.33 -0.04
CA LEU A 172 14.30 -0.07 -1.29
C LEU A 172 14.54 0.97 -2.41
N PRO A 173 14.78 0.50 -3.63
CA PRO A 173 14.93 1.36 -4.81
C PRO A 173 13.61 2.04 -5.20
#